data_a4508641b26d77ea4982784924f564cd
#
_entry.id   a4508641b26d77ea4982784924f564cd
#
_cell.length_a   1.000
_cell.length_b   1.000
_cell.length_c   1.000
_cell.angle_alpha   90.00
_cell.angle_beta   90.00
_cell.angle_gamma   90.00
#
_symmetry.space_group_name_H-M   'P 1'
#
loop_
_entity.id
_entity.type
_entity.pdbx_description
1 polymer ?
#
loop_
_entity_poly.entity_id
_entity_poly.type
_entity_poly.pdbx_seq_one_letter_code
_entity_poly.pdbx_strand_id
1 'polypeptide(L)'
;MNRKVLFITQAAVIAALYVVLTYVAALLRLSSGAIQVRFSEALTVLPYFIPSAIPGVTIGCFLANLLTGGAVLDIVFGSIATLIGCVGSYLLRKHKWLVPLPPIIANVIIVPWVLQTAYGMTDAYWYLMLTVGAGEVISCYILGMILLFALDKHKKAIFR
;
A
#
# COMPACT_ATOMS: atom_id res chain seq x y z
N MET A 1 -28.69 4.69 -0.04
CA MET A 1 -27.57 5.51 0.46
C MET A 1 -27.03 6.37 -0.66
N ASN A 2 -26.75 7.64 -0.41
CA ASN A 2 -26.21 8.55 -1.43
C ASN A 2 -24.83 8.02 -1.90
N ARG A 3 -24.59 8.01 -3.22
CA ARG A 3 -23.32 7.49 -3.80
C ARG A 3 -22.08 8.20 -3.25
N LYS A 4 -22.18 9.51 -2.95
CA LYS A 4 -21.07 10.28 -2.35
C LYS A 4 -20.77 9.82 -0.92
N VAL A 5 -21.82 9.57 -0.13
CA VAL A 5 -21.67 9.08 1.26
C VAL A 5 -21.04 7.69 1.24
N LEU A 6 -21.50 6.80 0.36
CA LEU A 6 -20.91 5.46 0.23
C LEU A 6 -19.42 5.53 -0.12
N PHE A 7 -19.05 6.37 -1.10
CA PHE A 7 -17.67 6.55 -1.52
C PHE A 7 -16.77 7.00 -0.36
N ILE A 8 -17.21 8.03 0.39
CA ILE A 8 -16.46 8.56 1.54
C ILE A 8 -16.36 7.51 2.66
N THR A 9 -17.45 6.81 2.97
CA THR A 9 -17.45 5.78 4.01
C THR A 9 -16.50 4.63 3.66
N GLN A 10 -16.53 4.16 2.42
CA GLN A 10 -15.61 3.12 1.95
C GLN A 10 -14.15 3.58 2.06
N ALA A 11 -13.84 4.80 1.62
CA ALA A 11 -12.49 5.34 1.72
C ALA A 11 -12.02 5.46 3.18
N ALA A 12 -12.89 5.93 4.09
CA ALA A 12 -12.57 6.05 5.51
C ALA A 12 -12.31 4.69 6.18
N VAL A 13 -13.13 3.68 5.88
CA VAL A 13 -12.95 2.32 6.41
C VAL A 13 -11.62 1.72 5.90
N ILE A 14 -11.32 1.89 4.61
CA ILE A 14 -10.06 1.40 4.03
C ILE A 14 -8.86 2.10 4.66
N ALA A 15 -8.93 3.43 4.87
CA ALA A 15 -7.87 4.17 5.54
C ALA A 15 -7.64 3.67 6.98
N ALA A 16 -8.71 3.44 7.74
CA ALA A 16 -8.62 2.89 9.09
C ALA A 16 -7.99 1.48 9.10
N LEU A 17 -8.40 0.61 8.18
CA LEU A 17 -7.82 -0.73 8.04
C LEU A 17 -6.32 -0.65 7.69
N TYR A 18 -5.93 0.26 6.80
CA TYR A 18 -4.53 0.46 6.46
C TYR A 18 -3.69 0.82 7.69
N VAL A 19 -4.16 1.77 8.49
CA VAL A 19 -3.50 2.19 9.74
C VAL A 19 -3.37 0.99 10.70
N VAL A 20 -4.46 0.26 10.95
CA VAL A 20 -4.46 -0.90 11.86
C VAL A 20 -3.47 -1.96 11.39
N LEU A 21 -3.48 -2.32 10.10
CA LEU A 21 -2.57 -3.32 9.55
C LEU A 21 -1.10 -2.89 9.61
N THR A 22 -0.83 -1.59 9.45
CA THR A 22 0.53 -1.03 9.63
C THR A 22 1.00 -1.20 11.08
N TYR A 23 0.14 -0.88 12.06
CA TYR A 23 0.46 -1.08 13.47
C TYR A 23 0.68 -2.55 13.83
N VAL A 24 -0.15 -3.46 13.30
CA VAL A 24 0.03 -4.90 13.52
C VAL A 24 1.39 -5.37 12.97
N ALA A 25 1.77 -4.95 11.77
CA ALA A 25 3.08 -5.28 11.19
C ALA A 25 4.23 -4.71 12.04
N ALA A 26 4.08 -3.48 12.56
CA ALA A 26 5.06 -2.85 13.43
C ALA A 26 5.21 -3.58 14.78
N LEU A 27 4.10 -3.99 15.41
CA LEU A 27 4.11 -4.78 16.65
C LEU A 27 4.81 -6.13 16.48
N LEU A 28 4.65 -6.77 15.32
CA LEU A 28 5.31 -8.01 14.95
C LEU A 28 6.77 -7.80 14.50
N ARG A 29 7.29 -6.56 14.53
CA ARG A 29 8.62 -6.17 14.06
C ARG A 29 8.92 -6.54 12.61
N LEU A 30 7.90 -6.74 11.79
CA LEU A 30 8.05 -7.09 10.37
C LEU A 30 8.49 -5.90 9.51
N SER A 31 8.30 -4.67 10.00
CA SER A 31 8.70 -3.43 9.33
C SER A 31 10.09 -2.91 9.73
N SER A 32 10.85 -3.64 10.55
CA SER A 32 12.13 -3.18 11.10
C SER A 32 13.36 -3.95 10.63
N GLY A 33 13.22 -4.87 9.68
CA GLY A 33 14.32 -5.66 9.12
C GLY A 33 14.89 -5.09 7.81
N ALA A 34 15.88 -5.79 7.24
CA ALA A 34 16.40 -5.49 5.91
C ALA A 34 15.32 -5.63 4.82
N ILE A 35 14.43 -6.60 4.98
CA ILE A 35 13.24 -6.79 4.16
C ILE A 35 12.04 -6.40 5.02
N GLN A 36 11.35 -5.33 4.66
CA GLN A 36 10.20 -4.82 5.39
C GLN A 36 8.91 -5.36 4.80
N VAL A 37 8.13 -6.08 5.59
CA VAL A 37 6.80 -6.58 5.18
C VAL A 37 5.73 -5.71 5.84
N ARG A 38 4.89 -5.08 5.02
CA ARG A 38 3.79 -4.21 5.45
C ARG A 38 2.46 -4.84 5.05
N PHE A 39 1.70 -5.37 6.00
CA PHE A 39 0.38 -5.97 5.71
C PHE A 39 -0.59 -5.00 5.05
N SER A 40 -0.49 -3.71 5.37
CA SER A 40 -1.31 -2.64 4.80
C SER A 40 -1.14 -2.49 3.29
N GLU A 41 0.04 -2.81 2.74
CA GLU A 41 0.28 -2.75 1.29
C GLU A 41 -0.54 -3.77 0.50
N ALA A 42 -1.02 -4.84 1.14
CA ALA A 42 -1.98 -5.76 0.51
C ALA A 42 -3.27 -5.05 0.08
N LEU A 43 -3.65 -3.93 0.74
CA LEU A 43 -4.83 -3.16 0.38
C LEU A 43 -4.69 -2.37 -0.93
N THR A 44 -3.48 -2.25 -1.49
CA THR A 44 -3.23 -1.56 -2.78
C THR A 44 -3.87 -2.27 -3.97
N VAL A 45 -4.38 -3.50 -3.79
CA VAL A 45 -5.17 -4.21 -4.81
C VAL A 45 -6.65 -3.82 -4.80
N LEU A 46 -7.17 -3.17 -3.75
CA LEU A 46 -8.58 -2.81 -3.63
C LEU A 46 -9.12 -1.87 -4.73
N PRO A 47 -8.30 -0.98 -5.35
CA PRO A 47 -8.71 -0.22 -6.53
C PRO A 47 -9.19 -1.09 -7.69
N TYR A 48 -8.83 -2.36 -7.74
CA TYR A 48 -9.40 -3.34 -8.68
C TYR A 48 -10.93 -3.41 -8.57
N PHE A 49 -11.48 -3.33 -7.37
CA PHE A 49 -12.92 -3.46 -7.10
C PHE A 49 -13.64 -2.12 -7.08
N ILE A 50 -13.09 -1.12 -6.39
CA ILE A 50 -13.75 0.16 -6.12
C ILE A 50 -12.76 1.34 -6.21
N PRO A 51 -13.15 2.44 -6.88
CA PRO A 51 -12.29 3.62 -7.00
C PRO A 51 -12.10 4.39 -5.68
N SER A 52 -13.00 4.23 -4.71
CA SER A 52 -12.89 4.81 -3.36
C SER A 52 -11.67 4.27 -2.58
N ALA A 53 -11.13 3.12 -3.00
CA ALA A 53 -9.92 2.57 -2.43
C ALA A 53 -8.67 3.42 -2.74
N ILE A 54 -8.65 4.18 -3.85
CA ILE A 54 -7.50 5.05 -4.17
C ILE A 54 -7.27 6.07 -3.05
N PRO A 55 -8.21 6.98 -2.74
CA PRO A 55 -8.02 7.91 -1.63
C PRO A 55 -7.96 7.19 -0.27
N GLY A 56 -8.68 6.09 -0.08
CA GLY A 56 -8.68 5.34 1.18
C GLY A 56 -7.30 4.81 1.55
N VAL A 57 -6.64 4.10 0.64
CA VAL A 57 -5.29 3.55 0.85
C VAL A 57 -4.25 4.67 0.95
N THR A 58 -4.35 5.71 0.12
CA THR A 58 -3.41 6.86 0.15
C THR A 58 -3.48 7.62 1.47
N ILE A 59 -4.68 7.96 1.94
CA ILE A 59 -4.89 8.64 3.23
C ILE A 59 -4.48 7.72 4.38
N GLY A 60 -4.79 6.43 4.27
CA GLY A 60 -4.36 5.43 5.23
C GLY A 60 -2.84 5.35 5.37
N CYS A 61 -2.10 5.35 4.25
CA CYS A 61 -0.65 5.38 4.24
C CYS A 61 -0.10 6.66 4.89
N PHE A 62 -0.65 7.82 4.53
CA PHE A 62 -0.27 9.10 5.12
C PHE A 62 -0.46 9.09 6.64
N LEU A 63 -1.64 8.70 7.11
CA LEU A 63 -1.94 8.64 8.55
C LEU A 63 -1.09 7.59 9.27
N ALA A 64 -0.88 6.43 8.68
CA ALA A 64 -0.07 5.37 9.28
C ALA A 64 1.38 5.85 9.47
N ASN A 65 2.00 6.44 8.44
CA ASN A 65 3.36 6.96 8.54
C ASN A 65 3.46 8.12 9.55
N LEU A 66 2.46 9.01 9.58
CA LEU A 66 2.39 10.11 10.55
C LEU A 66 2.30 9.58 11.99
N LEU A 67 1.40 8.64 12.24
CA LEU A 67 1.11 8.10 13.58
C LEU A 67 2.23 7.17 14.08
N THR A 68 2.96 6.51 13.20
CA THR A 68 4.12 5.68 13.56
C THR A 68 5.41 6.47 13.71
N GLY A 69 5.36 7.81 13.53
CA GLY A 69 6.54 8.68 13.70
C GLY A 69 7.51 8.62 12.52
N GLY A 70 7.02 8.34 11.32
CA GLY A 70 7.84 8.36 10.11
C GLY A 70 8.44 9.74 9.82
N ALA A 71 9.58 9.78 9.16
CA ALA A 71 10.19 11.03 8.70
C ALA A 71 9.24 11.77 7.73
N VAL A 72 9.30 13.11 7.72
CA VAL A 72 8.42 13.95 6.87
C VAL A 72 8.48 13.54 5.40
N LEU A 73 9.68 13.23 4.90
CA LEU A 73 9.85 12.76 3.52
C LEU A 73 9.16 11.41 3.28
N ASP A 74 9.18 10.50 4.27
CA ASP A 74 8.49 9.21 4.17
C ASP A 74 6.96 9.38 4.19
N ILE A 75 6.44 10.27 5.06
CA ILE A 75 5.03 10.59 5.09
C ILE A 75 4.54 11.11 3.73
N VAL A 76 5.28 12.02 3.11
CA VAL A 76 4.90 12.65 1.84
C VAL A 76 5.15 11.71 0.66
N PHE A 77 6.38 11.28 0.46
CA PHE A 77 6.77 10.51 -0.73
C PHE A 77 6.30 9.06 -0.68
N GLY A 78 6.19 8.45 0.51
CA GLY A 78 5.55 7.15 0.68
C GLY A 78 4.07 7.19 0.30
N SER A 79 3.35 8.25 0.68
CA SER A 79 1.95 8.44 0.29
C SER A 79 1.79 8.72 -1.21
N ILE A 80 2.73 9.45 -1.83
CA ILE A 80 2.76 9.67 -3.29
C ILE A 80 3.01 8.35 -4.01
N ALA A 81 3.96 7.53 -3.56
CA ALA A 81 4.22 6.21 -4.13
C ALA A 81 2.98 5.32 -4.06
N THR A 82 2.29 5.31 -2.92
CA THR A 82 1.04 4.58 -2.73
C THR A 82 -0.07 5.10 -3.64
N LEU A 83 -0.20 6.41 -3.82
CA LEU A 83 -1.18 7.00 -4.75
C LEU A 83 -0.91 6.56 -6.19
N ILE A 84 0.34 6.67 -6.65
CA ILE A 84 0.75 6.25 -8.00
C ILE A 84 0.46 4.75 -8.18
N GLY A 85 0.82 3.93 -7.19
CA GLY A 85 0.55 2.51 -7.18
C GLY A 85 -0.95 2.19 -7.29
N CYS A 86 -1.78 2.82 -6.46
CA CYS A 86 -3.24 2.61 -6.47
C CYS A 86 -3.91 3.05 -7.78
N VAL A 87 -3.49 4.18 -8.35
CA VAL A 87 -3.97 4.63 -9.67
C VAL A 87 -3.57 3.63 -10.75
N GLY A 88 -2.31 3.16 -10.74
CA GLY A 88 -1.84 2.13 -11.66
C GLY A 88 -2.62 0.82 -11.52
N SER A 89 -2.86 0.37 -10.30
CA SER A 89 -3.69 -0.83 -10.01
C SER A 89 -5.10 -0.68 -10.58
N TYR A 90 -5.71 0.49 -10.44
CA TYR A 90 -7.02 0.78 -11.01
C TYR A 90 -7.01 0.76 -12.55
N LEU A 91 -5.98 1.32 -13.18
CA LEU A 91 -5.84 1.32 -14.64
C LEU A 91 -5.65 -0.10 -15.19
N LEU A 92 -4.89 -0.93 -14.47
CA LEU A 92 -4.61 -2.32 -14.85
C LEU A 92 -5.67 -3.33 -14.37
N ARG A 93 -6.79 -2.88 -13.81
CA ARG A 93 -7.86 -3.75 -13.26
C ARG A 93 -8.46 -4.77 -14.24
N LYS A 94 -8.25 -4.61 -15.54
CA LYS A 94 -8.65 -5.62 -16.54
C LYS A 94 -7.80 -6.89 -16.50
N HIS A 95 -6.60 -6.82 -15.95
CA HIS A 95 -5.63 -7.91 -15.86
C HIS A 95 -5.24 -8.15 -14.39
N LYS A 96 -5.94 -9.05 -13.71
CA LYS A 96 -5.79 -9.32 -12.27
C LYS A 96 -4.33 -9.49 -11.81
N TRP A 97 -3.54 -10.22 -12.59
CA TRP A 97 -2.14 -10.51 -12.27
C TRP A 97 -1.20 -9.30 -12.36
N LEU A 98 -1.62 -8.25 -13.07
CA LEU A 98 -0.84 -7.00 -13.21
C LEU A 98 -1.20 -5.96 -12.15
N VAL A 99 -2.32 -6.14 -11.45
CA VAL A 99 -2.81 -5.17 -10.43
C VAL A 99 -1.78 -4.87 -9.34
N PRO A 100 -1.00 -5.83 -8.78
CA PRO A 100 -0.02 -5.55 -7.75
C PRO A 100 1.27 -4.91 -8.26
N LEU A 101 1.54 -4.89 -9.56
CA LEU A 101 2.83 -4.42 -10.09
C LEU A 101 3.06 -2.91 -9.93
N PRO A 102 2.09 -2.02 -10.22
CA PRO A 102 2.30 -0.58 -10.08
C PRO A 102 2.73 -0.13 -8.67
N PRO A 103 2.10 -0.58 -7.56
CA PRO A 103 2.57 -0.22 -6.24
C PRO A 103 3.98 -0.75 -5.94
N ILE A 104 4.32 -1.97 -6.37
CA ILE A 104 5.67 -2.52 -6.23
C ILE A 104 6.68 -1.62 -6.94
N ILE A 105 6.44 -1.27 -8.20
CA ILE A 105 7.35 -0.44 -9.00
C ILE A 105 7.51 0.96 -8.38
N ALA A 106 6.41 1.59 -7.98
CA ALA A 106 6.44 2.91 -7.38
C ALA A 106 7.27 2.92 -6.07
N ASN A 107 7.06 1.94 -5.20
CA ASN A 107 7.78 1.83 -3.95
C ASN A 107 9.26 1.48 -4.15
N VAL A 108 9.59 0.57 -5.06
CA VAL A 108 10.99 0.20 -5.37
C VAL A 108 11.81 1.38 -5.89
N ILE A 109 11.18 2.34 -6.56
CA ILE A 109 11.86 3.54 -7.06
C ILE A 109 11.92 4.63 -5.98
N ILE A 110 10.81 4.92 -5.30
CA ILE A 110 10.69 6.08 -4.41
C ILE A 110 11.24 5.79 -3.01
N VAL A 111 10.92 4.64 -2.42
CA VAL A 111 11.26 4.34 -1.02
C VAL A 111 12.77 4.26 -0.77
N PRO A 112 13.62 3.65 -1.63
CA PRO A 112 15.07 3.67 -1.42
C PRO A 112 15.67 5.07 -1.35
N TRP A 113 15.17 5.99 -2.17
CA TRP A 113 15.58 7.40 -2.11
C TRP A 113 15.20 8.05 -0.77
N VAL A 114 13.99 7.77 -0.26
CA VAL A 114 13.55 8.24 1.06
C VAL A 114 14.43 7.65 2.17
N LEU A 115 14.77 6.36 2.10
CA LEU A 115 15.61 5.68 3.09
C LEU A 115 17.00 6.32 3.17
N GLN A 116 17.60 6.69 2.05
CA GLN A 116 18.89 7.37 2.03
C GLN A 116 18.79 8.81 2.54
N THR A 117 17.77 9.56 2.08
CA THR A 117 17.69 11.01 2.35
C THR A 117 17.07 11.33 3.72
N ALA A 118 16.05 10.59 4.15
CA ALA A 118 15.33 10.85 5.39
C ALA A 118 15.88 10.09 6.59
N TYR A 119 16.36 8.87 6.37
CA TYR A 119 16.86 7.99 7.44
C TYR A 119 18.39 7.85 7.43
N GLY A 120 19.08 8.47 6.45
CA GLY A 120 20.54 8.48 6.38
C GLY A 120 21.16 7.10 6.15
N MET A 121 20.41 6.17 5.51
CA MET A 121 20.96 4.85 5.19
C MET A 121 22.09 4.97 4.17
N THR A 122 23.23 4.34 4.47
CA THR A 122 24.45 4.40 3.64
C THR A 122 24.56 3.24 2.66
N ASP A 123 23.60 2.32 2.68
CA ASP A 123 23.56 1.18 1.77
C ASP A 123 23.45 1.63 0.31
N ALA A 124 24.00 0.83 -0.60
CA ALA A 124 23.93 1.11 -2.02
C ALA A 124 22.46 1.14 -2.50
N TYR A 125 22.11 2.10 -3.35
CA TYR A 125 20.72 2.30 -3.81
C TYR A 125 20.10 1.01 -4.40
N TRP A 126 20.87 0.28 -5.22
CA TRP A 126 20.41 -0.99 -5.80
C TRP A 126 20.10 -2.06 -4.74
N TYR A 127 20.86 -2.08 -3.64
CA TYR A 127 20.61 -3.00 -2.53
C TYR A 127 19.30 -2.65 -1.82
N LEU A 128 19.05 -1.36 -1.56
CA LEU A 128 17.79 -0.89 -1.01
C LEU A 128 16.60 -1.19 -1.95
N MET A 129 16.79 -1.05 -3.26
CA MET A 129 15.76 -1.45 -4.24
C MET A 129 15.42 -2.94 -4.15
N LEU A 130 16.43 -3.80 -3.97
CA LEU A 130 16.21 -5.25 -3.83
C LEU A 130 15.49 -5.60 -2.52
N THR A 131 15.89 -5.01 -1.41
CA THR A 131 15.27 -5.28 -0.10
C THR A 131 13.85 -4.74 -0.01
N VAL A 132 13.60 -3.52 -0.48
CA VAL A 132 12.27 -2.93 -0.60
C VAL A 132 11.42 -3.77 -1.56
N GLY A 133 11.97 -4.11 -2.74
CA GLY A 133 11.27 -4.92 -3.73
C GLY A 133 10.86 -6.30 -3.19
N ALA A 134 11.71 -6.98 -2.44
CA ALA A 134 11.37 -8.25 -1.80
C ALA A 134 10.22 -8.09 -0.80
N GLY A 135 10.24 -7.06 0.03
CA GLY A 135 9.15 -6.74 0.96
C GLY A 135 7.84 -6.43 0.24
N GLU A 136 7.91 -5.64 -0.83
CA GLU A 136 6.74 -5.27 -1.64
C GLU A 136 6.15 -6.48 -2.40
N VAL A 137 6.98 -7.38 -2.93
CA VAL A 137 6.50 -8.62 -3.56
C VAL A 137 5.73 -9.47 -2.54
N ILE A 138 6.22 -9.60 -1.32
CA ILE A 138 5.50 -10.32 -0.27
C ILE A 138 4.18 -9.60 0.07
N SER A 139 4.22 -8.30 0.29
CA SER A 139 3.08 -7.51 0.76
C SER A 139 2.03 -7.27 -0.32
N CYS A 140 2.43 -6.72 -1.48
CA CYS A 140 1.51 -6.36 -2.56
C CYS A 140 1.15 -7.55 -3.45
N TYR A 141 2.14 -8.41 -3.80
CA TYR A 141 1.87 -9.49 -4.73
C TYR A 141 1.32 -10.71 -4.01
N ILE A 142 2.03 -11.29 -3.05
CA ILE A 142 1.58 -12.52 -2.39
C ILE A 142 0.33 -12.25 -1.54
N LEU A 143 0.41 -11.37 -0.55
CA LEU A 143 -0.73 -11.08 0.33
C LEU A 143 -1.84 -10.34 -0.41
N GLY A 144 -1.50 -9.42 -1.30
CA GLY A 144 -2.48 -8.69 -2.12
C GLY A 144 -3.24 -9.61 -3.05
N MET A 145 -2.60 -10.58 -3.71
CA MET A 145 -3.31 -11.53 -4.58
C MET A 145 -4.19 -12.49 -3.79
N ILE A 146 -3.75 -12.96 -2.61
CA ILE A 146 -4.61 -13.74 -1.72
C ILE A 146 -5.87 -12.94 -1.37
N LEU A 147 -5.71 -11.68 -0.98
CA LEU A 147 -6.83 -10.77 -0.68
C LEU A 147 -7.72 -10.55 -1.90
N LEU A 148 -7.13 -10.29 -3.07
CA LEU A 148 -7.87 -10.06 -4.31
C LEU A 148 -8.74 -11.28 -4.67
N PHE A 149 -8.18 -12.49 -4.65
CA PHE A 149 -8.94 -13.70 -4.95
C PHE A 149 -10.02 -14.00 -3.90
N ALA A 150 -9.73 -13.79 -2.62
CA ALA A 150 -10.71 -13.95 -1.55
C ALA A 150 -11.91 -13.00 -1.72
N LEU A 151 -11.64 -11.73 -2.03
CA LEU A 151 -12.68 -10.73 -2.25
C LEU A 151 -13.42 -10.90 -3.58
N ASP A 152 -12.75 -11.33 -4.64
CA ASP A 152 -13.37 -11.54 -5.95
C ASP A 152 -14.46 -12.64 -5.89
N LYS A 153 -14.24 -13.64 -5.05
CA LYS A 153 -15.25 -14.69 -4.78
C LYS A 153 -16.55 -14.13 -4.17
N HIS A 154 -16.44 -13.04 -3.39
CA HIS A 154 -17.56 -12.43 -2.65
C HIS A 154 -17.92 -11.02 -3.15
N LYS A 155 -17.37 -10.58 -4.30
CA LYS A 155 -17.50 -9.18 -4.78
C LYS A 155 -18.91 -8.66 -4.89
N LYS A 156 -19.87 -9.51 -5.29
CA LYS A 156 -21.30 -9.14 -5.42
C LYS A 156 -21.96 -8.83 -4.07
N ALA A 157 -21.45 -9.40 -2.98
CA ALA A 157 -21.99 -9.18 -1.64
C ALA A 157 -21.33 -7.96 -0.97
N ILE A 158 -20.03 -7.74 -1.24
CA ILE A 158 -19.22 -6.74 -0.54
C ILE A 158 -19.25 -5.37 -1.26
N PHE A 159 -19.19 -5.36 -2.60
CA PHE A 159 -19.05 -4.15 -3.41
C PHE A 159 -20.34 -3.82 -4.20
N ARG A 160 -21.48 -3.90 -3.54
CA ARG A 160 -22.78 -3.48 -4.10
C ARG A 160 -22.93 -1.96 -4.15
#